data_3ab8904817b78c594e4bcad0be12d0e9
#
_entry.id   3ab8904817b78c594e4bcad0be12d0e9
#
_cell.length_a   1.000
_cell.length_b   1.000
_cell.length_c   1.000
_cell.angle_alpha   90.00
_cell.angle_beta   90.00
_cell.angle_gamma   90.00
#
_symmetry.space_group_name_H-M   'P 1'
#
loop_
_entity.id
_entity.type
_entity.pdbx_description
1 polymer ?
#
loop_
_entity_poly.entity_id
_entity_poly.type
_entity_poly.pdbx_seq_one_letter_code
_entity_poly.pdbx_strand_id
1 'polypeptide(L)'
;MTWPGGFDTQLRLDGSARDAVTREVGDAPIVVGTATTSVGIGGNRTIEDITASSGRAGLSDLVGHRGGGYLRGALDQFLPGEREMGTPLYLLLDDISGASLIAGFAWSRWRDEWMGRPSLTIRPDMEGVCIGFAPGSGALDEQRAGGGTHRVQIVPSLVNDADPEGWHKLADLPPTSMRRARRIDVWRDPVDGTIVIDSGFQDSAGDPNHGRVAIHEYVLRATADPKTLTLLTVSPEARILPFRECPSAVNTASVVIGTQLDELRTTVLQRLARAEGCTHLNDALRALAEVPILLAQLDAALATR
;
A
#
# COMPACT_ATOMS: atom_id res chain seq x y z
N MET A 1 6.58 -4.08 9.30
CA MET A 1 6.91 -5.45 8.86
C MET A 1 8.25 -5.82 9.47
N THR A 2 8.26 -6.79 10.35
CA THR A 2 9.43 -7.20 11.14
C THR A 2 9.47 -8.72 11.28
N TRP A 3 10.62 -9.26 11.69
CA TRP A 3 10.81 -10.68 11.99
C TRP A 3 11.38 -10.80 13.40
N PRO A 4 10.54 -10.89 14.44
CA PRO A 4 11.03 -10.94 15.83
C PRO A 4 11.98 -12.12 16.14
N GLY A 5 11.81 -13.24 15.45
CA GLY A 5 12.68 -14.42 15.55
C GLY A 5 13.89 -14.40 14.60
N GLY A 6 14.05 -13.38 13.76
CA GLY A 6 15.11 -13.29 12.77
C GLY A 6 14.75 -13.90 11.40
N PHE A 7 15.78 -14.17 10.58
CA PHE A 7 15.61 -14.70 9.23
C PHE A 7 14.82 -16.02 9.21
N ASP A 8 13.91 -16.11 8.25
CA ASP A 8 13.07 -17.30 7.97
C ASP A 8 12.13 -17.70 9.12
N THR A 9 11.80 -16.76 10.01
CA THR A 9 10.79 -16.94 11.06
C THR A 9 9.46 -16.27 10.65
N GLN A 10 8.48 -16.30 11.56
CA GLN A 10 7.19 -15.62 11.33
C GLN A 10 7.41 -14.13 11.04
N LEU A 11 6.79 -13.64 9.97
CA LEU A 11 6.70 -12.23 9.66
C LEU A 11 5.58 -11.58 10.47
N ARG A 12 5.87 -10.47 11.16
CA ARG A 12 4.88 -9.64 11.83
C ARG A 12 4.54 -8.41 10.98
N LEU A 13 3.27 -8.22 10.70
CA LEU A 13 2.75 -7.02 10.04
C LEU A 13 1.99 -6.20 11.10
N ASP A 14 2.63 -5.17 11.63
CA ASP A 14 1.96 -4.21 12.51
C ASP A 14 1.58 -2.98 11.69
N GLY A 15 0.30 -2.70 11.64
CA GLY A 15 -0.28 -1.60 10.88
C GLY A 15 -0.94 -0.57 11.78
N SER A 16 -0.84 0.70 11.42
CA SER A 16 -1.64 1.78 11.99
C SER A 16 -2.09 2.73 10.88
N ALA A 17 -3.34 3.18 10.95
CA ALA A 17 -3.91 4.12 10.02
C ALA A 17 -4.82 5.09 10.75
N ARG A 18 -4.97 6.29 10.20
CA ARG A 18 -5.94 7.29 10.66
C ARG A 18 -6.51 8.06 9.50
N ASP A 19 -7.75 8.49 9.66
CA ASP A 19 -8.37 9.54 8.88
C ASP A 19 -8.41 10.82 9.73
N ALA A 20 -8.08 11.94 9.12
CA ALA A 20 -8.04 13.21 9.79
C ALA A 20 -8.49 14.34 8.86
N VAL A 21 -9.06 15.40 9.44
CA VAL A 21 -9.48 16.60 8.73
C VAL A 21 -8.67 17.79 9.23
N THR A 22 -7.93 18.43 8.34
CA THR A 22 -7.29 19.74 8.56
C THR A 22 -8.22 20.82 8.00
N ARG A 23 -8.69 21.74 8.85
CA ARG A 23 -9.63 22.80 8.44
C ARG A 23 -8.92 23.93 7.70
N GLU A 24 -7.83 24.38 8.27
CA GLU A 24 -6.96 25.41 7.70
C GLU A 24 -5.51 24.98 7.83
N VAL A 25 -4.67 25.37 6.89
CA VAL A 25 -3.24 25.05 6.91
C VAL A 25 -2.61 25.59 8.20
N GLY A 26 -1.93 24.71 8.93
CA GLY A 26 -1.32 25.02 10.23
C GLY A 26 -2.19 24.68 11.43
N ASP A 27 -3.46 24.29 11.23
CA ASP A 27 -4.30 23.80 12.32
C ASP A 27 -3.92 22.36 12.71
N ALA A 28 -4.13 22.03 13.98
CA ALA A 28 -4.04 20.64 14.43
C ALA A 28 -5.15 19.81 13.76
N PRO A 29 -4.82 18.68 13.11
CA PRO A 29 -5.81 17.86 12.41
C PRO A 29 -6.80 17.23 13.40
N ILE A 30 -8.06 17.19 13.02
CA ILE A 30 -9.13 16.51 13.75
C ILE A 30 -9.13 15.05 13.31
N VAL A 31 -8.76 14.14 14.21
CA VAL A 31 -8.80 12.70 13.91
C VAL A 31 -10.25 12.21 13.94
N VAL A 32 -10.73 11.68 12.82
CA VAL A 32 -12.10 11.19 12.65
C VAL A 32 -12.20 9.67 12.57
N GLY A 33 -11.10 8.98 12.32
CA GLY A 33 -11.03 7.53 12.30
C GLY A 33 -9.63 7.02 12.63
N THR A 34 -9.53 5.90 13.34
CA THR A 34 -8.25 5.22 13.61
C THR A 34 -8.41 3.73 13.55
N ALA A 35 -7.35 3.03 13.13
CA ALA A 35 -7.26 1.58 13.22
C ALA A 35 -5.82 1.14 13.45
N THR A 36 -5.66 0.03 14.17
CA THR A 36 -4.40 -0.71 14.25
C THR A 36 -4.66 -2.19 13.98
N THR A 37 -3.67 -2.86 13.39
CA THR A 37 -3.70 -4.31 13.17
C THR A 37 -2.36 -4.91 13.56
N SER A 38 -2.37 -6.16 13.99
CA SER A 38 -1.17 -6.97 14.15
C SER A 38 -1.45 -8.35 13.56
N VAL A 39 -0.65 -8.76 12.57
CA VAL A 39 -0.85 -9.98 11.80
C VAL A 39 0.42 -10.80 11.77
N GLY A 40 0.34 -12.05 12.21
CA GLY A 40 1.39 -13.05 12.07
C GLY A 40 1.27 -13.78 10.73
N ILE A 41 2.33 -13.78 9.96
CA ILE A 41 2.40 -14.43 8.65
C ILE A 41 3.47 -15.51 8.70
N GLY A 42 3.05 -16.72 8.51
CA GLY A 42 3.91 -17.90 8.47
C GLY A 42 4.34 -18.29 7.05
N GLY A 43 4.79 -19.53 6.93
CA GLY A 43 5.19 -20.13 5.66
C GLY A 43 4.10 -20.00 4.59
N ASN A 44 4.51 -19.90 3.32
CA ASN A 44 3.61 -19.69 2.19
C ASN A 44 2.66 -18.48 2.33
N ARG A 45 3.03 -17.49 3.15
CA ARG A 45 2.27 -16.27 3.42
C ARG A 45 0.90 -16.56 4.08
N THR A 46 0.80 -17.62 4.87
CA THR A 46 -0.42 -17.98 5.60
C THR A 46 -0.58 -17.07 6.82
N ILE A 47 -1.77 -16.54 7.06
CA ILE A 47 -2.12 -15.80 8.28
C ILE A 47 -2.22 -16.81 9.42
N GLU A 48 -1.37 -16.68 10.44
CA GLU A 48 -1.33 -17.55 11.62
C GLU A 48 -2.05 -16.93 12.81
N ASP A 49 -2.00 -15.62 12.91
CA ASP A 49 -2.75 -14.86 13.91
C ASP A 49 -3.09 -13.46 13.35
N ILE A 50 -4.18 -12.87 13.84
CA ILE A 50 -4.61 -11.53 13.46
C ILE A 50 -5.40 -10.87 14.58
N THR A 51 -5.08 -9.60 14.87
CA THR A 51 -5.81 -8.74 15.80
C THR A 51 -6.00 -7.34 15.20
N ALA A 52 -7.02 -6.62 15.68
CA ALA A 52 -7.27 -5.23 15.31
C ALA A 52 -7.78 -4.44 16.53
N SER A 53 -7.56 -3.12 16.54
CA SER A 53 -7.97 -2.20 17.63
C SER A 53 -9.47 -2.16 17.84
N SER A 54 -10.25 -2.28 16.78
CA SER A 54 -11.70 -2.48 16.85
C SER A 54 -11.99 -3.92 16.49
N GLY A 55 -12.42 -4.71 17.48
CA GLY A 55 -12.83 -6.08 17.24
C GLY A 55 -13.88 -6.15 16.13
N ARG A 56 -13.70 -7.08 15.21
CA ARG A 56 -14.67 -7.39 14.14
C ARG A 56 -15.03 -8.86 14.24
N ALA A 57 -16.31 -9.15 14.29
CA ALA A 57 -16.80 -10.52 14.12
C ALA A 57 -16.28 -11.04 12.75
N GLY A 58 -15.71 -12.23 12.73
CA GLY A 58 -15.12 -12.82 11.53
C GLY A 58 -13.64 -12.50 11.28
N LEU A 59 -13.01 -11.60 12.05
CA LEU A 59 -11.59 -11.30 11.86
C LEU A 59 -10.70 -12.55 12.08
N SER A 60 -11.01 -13.36 13.08
CA SER A 60 -10.31 -14.62 13.36
C SER A 60 -10.47 -15.68 12.27
N ASP A 61 -11.52 -15.59 11.46
CA ASP A 61 -11.77 -16.55 10.38
C ASP A 61 -10.81 -16.34 9.20
N LEU A 62 -10.05 -15.25 9.19
CA LEU A 62 -8.96 -15.03 8.26
C LEU A 62 -7.71 -15.87 8.56
N VAL A 63 -7.61 -16.45 9.76
CA VAL A 63 -6.51 -17.37 10.11
C VAL A 63 -6.58 -18.62 9.24
N GLY A 64 -5.42 -19.04 8.71
CA GLY A 64 -5.31 -20.12 7.73
C GLY A 64 -5.42 -19.66 6.28
N HIS A 65 -5.95 -18.46 6.01
CA HIS A 65 -5.98 -17.89 4.67
C HIS A 65 -4.60 -17.36 4.26
N ARG A 66 -4.33 -17.40 2.96
CA ARG A 66 -3.07 -16.88 2.42
C ARG A 66 -3.17 -15.37 2.19
N GLY A 67 -2.18 -14.61 2.67
CA GLY A 67 -1.97 -13.19 2.35
C GLY A 67 -1.58 -13.00 0.89
N GLY A 68 -2.49 -13.29 -0.04
CA GLY A 68 -2.31 -13.23 -1.49
C GLY A 68 -3.53 -12.63 -2.18
N GLY A 69 -3.61 -12.75 -3.51
CA GLY A 69 -4.68 -12.15 -4.31
C GLY A 69 -6.10 -12.58 -3.91
N TYR A 70 -6.25 -13.81 -3.39
CA TYR A 70 -7.54 -14.34 -2.94
C TYR A 70 -7.96 -13.86 -1.53
N LEU A 71 -7.06 -13.19 -0.78
CA LEU A 71 -7.41 -12.68 0.56
C LEU A 71 -8.61 -11.73 0.52
N ARG A 72 -8.76 -10.96 -0.55
CA ARG A 72 -9.86 -10.00 -0.72
C ARG A 72 -11.23 -10.69 -0.72
N GLY A 73 -11.33 -11.85 -1.37
CA GLY A 73 -12.55 -12.67 -1.31
C GLY A 73 -12.86 -13.17 0.10
N ALA A 74 -11.82 -13.52 0.88
CA ALA A 74 -11.99 -13.89 2.28
C ALA A 74 -12.41 -12.67 3.14
N LEU A 75 -11.85 -11.48 2.87
CA LEU A 75 -12.29 -10.23 3.53
C LEU A 75 -13.78 -9.96 3.26
N ASP A 76 -14.21 -10.04 2.02
CA ASP A 76 -15.63 -9.84 1.64
C ASP A 76 -16.55 -10.90 2.29
N GLN A 77 -16.08 -12.14 2.46
CA GLN A 77 -16.83 -13.23 3.05
C GLN A 77 -16.97 -13.11 4.58
N PHE A 78 -15.85 -12.86 5.27
CA PHE A 78 -15.80 -12.92 6.74
C PHE A 78 -15.97 -11.57 7.41
N LEU A 79 -15.76 -10.47 6.67
CA LEU A 79 -15.94 -9.09 7.13
C LEU A 79 -16.87 -8.32 6.18
N PRO A 80 -18.13 -8.81 6.01
CA PRO A 80 -19.06 -8.19 5.07
C PRO A 80 -19.33 -6.74 5.47
N GLY A 81 -19.31 -5.84 4.47
CA GLY A 81 -19.55 -4.42 4.67
C GLY A 81 -18.32 -3.62 5.12
N GLU A 82 -17.20 -4.24 5.55
CA GLU A 82 -16.01 -3.50 5.99
C GLU A 82 -15.40 -2.69 4.83
N ARG A 83 -15.44 -3.23 3.61
CA ARG A 83 -14.98 -2.53 2.42
C ARG A 83 -15.83 -1.29 2.10
N GLU A 84 -17.15 -1.43 2.19
CA GLU A 84 -18.12 -0.37 1.90
C GLU A 84 -18.10 0.74 2.95
N MET A 85 -17.75 0.39 4.19
CA MET A 85 -17.56 1.37 5.26
C MET A 85 -16.34 2.27 5.05
N GLY A 86 -15.35 1.84 4.24
CA GLY A 86 -14.14 2.59 3.92
C GLY A 86 -13.38 3.04 5.17
N THR A 87 -13.29 2.15 6.17
CA THR A 87 -12.60 2.48 7.41
C THR A 87 -11.08 2.36 7.24
N PRO A 88 -10.27 3.05 8.07
CA PRO A 88 -8.82 2.83 8.09
C PRO A 88 -8.44 1.35 8.29
N LEU A 89 -9.30 0.55 8.93
CA LEU A 89 -9.08 -0.88 9.13
C LEU A 89 -9.08 -1.65 7.80
N TYR A 90 -10.06 -1.39 6.92
CA TYR A 90 -10.10 -2.11 5.64
C TYR A 90 -8.83 -1.91 4.82
N LEU A 91 -8.31 -0.67 4.79
CA LEU A 91 -7.07 -0.36 4.07
C LEU A 91 -5.88 -1.16 4.61
N LEU A 92 -5.77 -1.31 5.94
CA LEU A 92 -4.72 -2.13 6.56
C LEU A 92 -4.88 -3.61 6.22
N LEU A 93 -6.11 -4.14 6.20
CA LEU A 93 -6.39 -5.54 5.86
C LEU A 93 -6.12 -5.82 4.37
N ASP A 94 -6.50 -4.91 3.48
CA ASP A 94 -6.24 -5.04 2.04
C ASP A 94 -4.73 -5.01 1.72
N ASP A 95 -3.96 -4.22 2.48
CA ASP A 95 -2.51 -4.14 2.35
C ASP A 95 -1.75 -5.41 2.78
N ILE A 96 -2.34 -6.32 3.56
CA ILE A 96 -1.69 -7.59 3.95
C ILE A 96 -1.15 -8.33 2.73
N SER A 97 -1.90 -8.35 1.64
CA SER A 97 -1.51 -9.05 0.41
C SER A 97 -0.24 -8.47 -0.20
N GLY A 98 -0.16 -7.16 -0.38
CA GLY A 98 1.01 -6.49 -0.94
C GLY A 98 2.18 -6.45 0.03
N ALA A 99 1.91 -6.17 1.31
CA ALA A 99 2.92 -6.11 2.36
C ALA A 99 3.64 -7.45 2.55
N SER A 100 2.91 -8.56 2.65
CA SER A 100 3.51 -9.89 2.78
C SER A 100 4.26 -10.34 1.51
N LEU A 101 3.90 -9.82 0.33
CA LEU A 101 4.61 -10.10 -0.92
C LEU A 101 6.00 -9.45 -0.92
N ILE A 102 6.06 -8.16 -0.54
CA ILE A 102 7.29 -7.37 -0.63
C ILE A 102 8.20 -7.54 0.60
N ALA A 103 7.68 -8.02 1.72
CA ALA A 103 8.39 -8.06 2.99
C ALA A 103 9.79 -8.69 2.90
N GLY A 104 9.92 -9.79 2.16
CA GLY A 104 11.19 -10.49 1.99
C GLY A 104 12.30 -9.68 1.35
N PHE A 105 11.97 -8.52 0.75
CA PHE A 105 12.98 -7.63 0.17
C PHE A 105 13.95 -7.07 1.22
N ALA A 106 13.52 -6.91 2.48
CA ALA A 106 14.41 -6.50 3.56
C ALA A 106 15.65 -7.40 3.64
N TRP A 107 15.47 -8.70 3.51
CA TRP A 107 16.58 -9.67 3.61
C TRP A 107 17.57 -9.59 2.45
N SER A 108 17.18 -9.08 1.31
CA SER A 108 18.12 -8.83 0.20
C SER A 108 19.15 -7.74 0.55
N ARG A 109 18.81 -6.82 1.48
CA ARG A 109 19.69 -5.75 1.98
C ARG A 109 20.63 -6.25 3.08
N TRP A 110 20.27 -7.33 3.78
CA TRP A 110 20.99 -7.92 4.89
C TRP A 110 21.59 -9.28 4.52
N ARG A 111 22.01 -9.41 3.25
CA ARG A 111 22.43 -10.69 2.66
C ARG A 111 23.56 -11.37 3.46
N ASP A 112 24.53 -10.60 3.92
CA ASP A 112 25.71 -11.15 4.64
C ASP A 112 25.33 -11.79 5.98
N GLU A 113 24.22 -11.37 6.60
CA GLU A 113 23.76 -11.92 7.89
C GLU A 113 23.11 -13.29 7.77
N TRP A 114 22.57 -13.64 6.59
CA TRP A 114 21.87 -14.91 6.41
C TRP A 114 22.47 -15.78 5.30
N MET A 115 23.47 -15.30 4.56
CA MET A 115 24.13 -16.06 3.52
C MET A 115 24.76 -17.33 4.11
N GLY A 116 24.49 -18.48 3.48
CA GLY A 116 24.91 -19.79 3.97
C GLY A 116 23.95 -20.45 4.97
N ARG A 117 22.89 -19.77 5.41
CA ARG A 117 21.81 -20.40 6.19
C ARG A 117 20.83 -21.08 5.24
N PRO A 118 20.39 -22.32 5.54
CA PRO A 118 19.34 -22.95 4.77
C PRO A 118 18.05 -22.13 4.92
N SER A 119 17.41 -21.82 3.81
CA SER A 119 16.07 -21.20 3.83
C SER A 119 15.03 -22.28 3.64
N LEU A 120 14.02 -22.27 4.51
CA LEU A 120 12.83 -23.11 4.38
C LEU A 120 11.80 -22.49 3.43
N THR A 121 11.97 -21.21 3.11
CA THR A 121 11.04 -20.48 2.24
C THR A 121 11.41 -20.68 0.77
N ILE A 122 10.51 -21.30 0.02
CA ILE A 122 10.62 -21.39 -1.44
C ILE A 122 10.37 -19.99 -2.01
N ARG A 123 11.35 -19.44 -2.75
CA ARG A 123 11.15 -18.17 -3.46
C ARG A 123 10.08 -18.37 -4.53
N PRO A 124 9.01 -17.57 -4.53
CA PRO A 124 7.99 -17.67 -5.55
C PRO A 124 8.57 -17.30 -6.92
N ASP A 125 8.14 -18.00 -7.96
CA ASP A 125 8.36 -17.52 -9.32
C ASP A 125 7.56 -16.23 -9.52
N MET A 126 8.24 -15.15 -9.89
CA MET A 126 7.65 -13.85 -10.09
C MET A 126 7.23 -13.59 -11.55
N GLU A 127 7.50 -14.52 -12.47
CA GLU A 127 7.15 -14.34 -13.87
C GLU A 127 5.65 -14.08 -14.06
N GLY A 128 5.34 -13.00 -14.75
CA GLY A 128 3.97 -12.59 -15.04
C GLY A 128 3.19 -11.99 -13.85
N VAL A 129 3.81 -11.80 -12.68
CA VAL A 129 3.13 -11.21 -11.52
C VAL A 129 2.79 -9.72 -11.75
N CYS A 130 3.68 -8.99 -12.43
CA CYS A 130 3.47 -7.59 -12.80
C CYS A 130 4.33 -7.23 -14.01
N ILE A 131 4.18 -6.02 -14.51
CA ILE A 131 4.93 -5.50 -15.67
C ILE A 131 6.45 -5.56 -15.47
N GLY A 132 6.94 -5.33 -14.24
CA GLY A 132 8.36 -5.45 -13.91
C GLY A 132 8.90 -6.87 -14.05
N PHE A 133 8.05 -7.88 -13.94
CA PHE A 133 8.34 -9.29 -14.09
C PHE A 133 7.62 -9.89 -15.30
N ALA A 134 7.38 -9.09 -16.34
CA ALA A 134 6.87 -9.61 -17.60
C ALA A 134 7.83 -10.64 -18.20
N PRO A 135 7.35 -11.64 -18.97
CA PRO A 135 8.22 -12.59 -19.65
C PRO A 135 9.33 -11.90 -20.43
N GLY A 136 10.58 -12.32 -20.20
CA GLY A 136 11.76 -11.73 -20.84
C GLY A 136 12.24 -10.40 -20.23
N SER A 137 11.72 -9.97 -19.08
CA SER A 137 12.22 -8.78 -18.38
C SER A 137 13.58 -9.03 -17.73
N GLY A 138 14.44 -8.00 -17.69
CA GLY A 138 15.72 -8.06 -16.99
C GLY A 138 15.59 -8.33 -15.49
N ALA A 139 14.46 -7.93 -14.89
CA ALA A 139 14.14 -8.21 -13.49
C ALA A 139 14.06 -9.72 -13.18
N LEU A 140 13.58 -10.54 -14.10
CA LEU A 140 13.54 -12.00 -13.95
C LEU A 140 14.96 -12.60 -13.96
N ASP A 141 15.83 -12.10 -14.82
CA ASP A 141 17.22 -12.58 -14.91
C ASP A 141 17.98 -12.20 -13.63
N GLU A 142 17.81 -10.99 -13.12
CA GLU A 142 18.38 -10.55 -11.85
C GLU A 142 17.85 -11.39 -10.68
N GLN A 143 16.56 -11.67 -10.62
CA GLN A 143 15.96 -12.52 -9.58
C GLN A 143 16.53 -13.94 -9.62
N ARG A 144 16.63 -14.56 -10.81
CA ARG A 144 17.17 -15.90 -11.01
C ARG A 144 18.66 -16.00 -10.67
N ALA A 145 19.41 -14.92 -10.90
CA ALA A 145 20.82 -14.79 -10.51
C ALA A 145 21.06 -14.53 -9.02
N GLY A 146 20.01 -14.49 -8.20
CA GLY A 146 20.14 -14.28 -6.75
C GLY A 146 20.00 -12.83 -6.27
N GLY A 147 19.50 -11.96 -7.11
CA GLY A 147 19.19 -10.57 -6.83
C GLY A 147 20.17 -9.57 -7.44
N GLY A 148 19.63 -8.51 -8.00
CA GLY A 148 20.39 -7.41 -8.60
C GLY A 148 20.88 -6.40 -7.59
N THR A 149 21.79 -5.53 -8.03
CA THR A 149 22.21 -4.34 -7.31
C THR A 149 21.12 -3.26 -7.44
N HIS A 150 20.24 -3.19 -6.47
CA HIS A 150 19.26 -2.10 -6.43
C HIS A 150 19.95 -0.78 -6.08
N ARG A 151 19.60 0.28 -6.81
CA ARG A 151 20.07 1.64 -6.47
C ARG A 151 19.65 1.97 -5.05
N VAL A 152 20.60 2.49 -4.28
CA VAL A 152 20.31 3.03 -2.94
C VAL A 152 19.70 4.42 -3.13
N GLN A 153 18.49 4.60 -2.64
CA GLN A 153 17.82 5.91 -2.60
C GLN A 153 17.29 6.13 -1.18
N ILE A 154 17.76 7.19 -0.54
CA ILE A 154 17.25 7.59 0.77
C ILE A 154 15.74 7.83 0.68
N VAL A 155 15.02 7.41 1.69
CA VAL A 155 13.56 7.53 1.75
C VAL A 155 13.14 9.00 1.68
N PRO A 156 12.40 9.43 0.62
CA PRO A 156 11.80 10.76 0.61
C PRO A 156 10.68 10.87 1.63
N SER A 157 10.37 12.09 2.04
CA SER A 157 9.20 12.38 2.86
C SER A 157 7.92 12.17 2.06
N LEU A 158 6.90 11.56 2.70
CA LEU A 158 5.54 11.52 2.18
C LEU A 158 4.66 12.66 2.71
N VAL A 159 5.21 13.52 3.56
CA VAL A 159 4.49 14.70 4.07
C VAL A 159 4.03 15.56 2.90
N ASN A 160 2.80 16.02 2.95
CA ASN A 160 2.29 17.03 2.03
C ASN A 160 2.76 18.41 2.51
N ASP A 161 3.58 19.08 1.72
CA ASP A 161 4.08 20.41 2.08
C ASP A 161 2.96 21.46 2.21
N ALA A 162 1.82 21.24 1.55
CA ALA A 162 0.63 22.10 1.66
C ALA A 162 -0.18 21.83 2.95
N ASP A 163 -0.01 20.66 3.60
CA ASP A 163 -0.66 20.30 4.86
C ASP A 163 0.28 19.39 5.69
N PRO A 164 1.37 19.94 6.25
CA PRO A 164 2.34 19.14 6.98
C PRO A 164 1.77 18.56 8.28
N GLU A 165 0.80 19.22 8.92
CA GLU A 165 0.16 18.77 10.15
C GLU A 165 -0.79 17.58 9.90
N GLY A 166 -1.28 17.42 8.69
CA GLY A 166 -2.06 16.26 8.26
C GLY A 166 -1.30 14.95 8.36
N TRP A 167 0.05 14.98 8.34
CA TRP A 167 0.88 13.79 8.51
C TRP A 167 1.00 13.37 9.97
N HIS A 168 1.10 12.08 10.24
CA HIS A 168 1.40 11.55 11.56
C HIS A 168 2.79 10.91 11.61
N LYS A 169 3.46 11.01 12.75
CA LYS A 169 4.77 10.41 12.95
C LYS A 169 4.69 8.89 12.81
N LEU A 170 5.51 8.35 11.91
CA LEU A 170 5.66 6.91 11.75
C LEU A 170 6.51 6.33 12.88
N ALA A 171 6.15 5.12 13.36
CA ALA A 171 6.90 4.42 14.38
C ALA A 171 8.33 4.09 13.90
N ASP A 172 9.28 4.12 14.82
CA ASP A 172 10.62 3.61 14.56
C ASP A 172 10.58 2.08 14.37
N LEU A 173 11.40 1.58 13.47
CA LEU A 173 11.46 0.16 13.15
C LEU A 173 12.88 -0.38 13.36
N PRO A 174 13.01 -1.67 13.73
CA PRO A 174 14.32 -2.30 13.79
C PRO A 174 15.06 -2.23 12.45
N PRO A 175 16.40 -2.35 12.46
CA PRO A 175 17.20 -2.27 11.25
C PRO A 175 16.71 -3.22 10.14
N THR A 176 16.55 -4.50 10.44
CA THR A 176 16.03 -5.49 9.48
C THR A 176 14.51 -5.44 9.45
N SER A 177 13.95 -4.55 8.64
CA SER A 177 12.51 -4.34 8.55
C SER A 177 12.09 -3.77 7.20
N MET A 178 10.81 -3.92 6.89
CA MET A 178 10.14 -3.22 5.80
C MET A 178 9.08 -2.28 6.34
N ARG A 179 8.81 -1.20 5.61
CA ARG A 179 7.67 -0.31 5.84
C ARG A 179 6.93 -0.08 4.54
N ARG A 180 5.62 -0.21 4.58
CA ARG A 180 4.71 0.37 3.61
C ARG A 180 4.07 1.59 4.26
N ALA A 181 4.13 2.72 3.59
CA ALA A 181 3.51 3.96 4.02
C ALA A 181 2.63 4.52 2.90
N ARG A 182 1.56 5.20 3.29
CA ARG A 182 0.57 5.74 2.37
C ARG A 182 -0.02 7.03 2.91
N ARG A 183 -0.36 7.93 2.00
CA ARG A 183 -1.12 9.15 2.23
C ARG A 183 -2.15 9.30 1.12
N ILE A 184 -3.35 9.75 1.47
CA ILE A 184 -4.39 10.15 0.52
C ILE A 184 -4.98 11.45 1.05
N ASP A 185 -4.69 12.56 0.39
CA ASP A 185 -5.29 13.86 0.69
C ASP A 185 -6.38 14.14 -0.33
N VAL A 186 -7.50 14.66 0.14
CA VAL A 186 -8.65 14.97 -0.68
C VAL A 186 -9.26 16.30 -0.26
N TRP A 187 -9.60 17.13 -1.26
CA TRP A 187 -10.29 18.38 -1.04
C TRP A 187 -11.16 18.73 -2.25
N ARG A 188 -12.01 19.73 -2.09
CA ARG A 188 -12.78 20.30 -3.19
C ARG A 188 -12.08 21.54 -3.74
N ASP A 189 -11.92 21.63 -5.05
CA ASP A 189 -11.46 22.87 -5.69
C ASP A 189 -12.43 23.99 -5.33
N PRO A 190 -11.95 25.14 -4.82
CA PRO A 190 -12.83 26.23 -4.39
C PRO A 190 -13.55 26.94 -5.53
N VAL A 191 -13.13 26.76 -6.79
CA VAL A 191 -13.70 27.45 -7.96
C VAL A 191 -14.90 26.69 -8.51
N ASP A 192 -14.76 25.38 -8.70
CA ASP A 192 -15.78 24.58 -9.40
C ASP A 192 -16.26 23.34 -8.60
N GLY A 193 -15.67 23.12 -7.41
CA GLY A 193 -16.01 22.00 -6.54
C GLY A 193 -15.45 20.65 -6.99
N THR A 194 -14.65 20.59 -8.06
CA THR A 194 -13.97 19.38 -8.51
C THR A 194 -13.23 18.72 -7.34
N ILE A 195 -13.37 17.41 -7.22
CA ILE A 195 -12.63 16.66 -6.21
C ILE A 195 -11.18 16.53 -6.67
N VAL A 196 -10.25 17.02 -5.84
CA VAL A 196 -8.82 16.92 -6.06
C VAL A 196 -8.23 15.91 -5.10
N ILE A 197 -7.36 15.05 -5.63
CA ILE A 197 -6.74 13.95 -4.88
C ILE A 197 -5.23 14.03 -5.09
N ASP A 198 -4.47 14.04 -3.97
CA ASP A 198 -3.02 13.85 -3.95
C ASP A 198 -2.69 12.65 -3.07
N SER A 199 -2.04 11.65 -3.63
CA SER A 199 -1.76 10.41 -2.92
C SER A 199 -0.30 10.01 -3.05
N GLY A 200 0.31 9.61 -1.93
CA GLY A 200 1.65 9.05 -1.86
C GLY A 200 1.63 7.58 -1.42
N PHE A 201 2.40 6.76 -2.09
CA PHE A 201 2.62 5.36 -1.76
C PHE A 201 4.10 5.06 -1.74
N GLN A 202 4.60 4.41 -0.68
CA GLN A 202 6.01 4.12 -0.53
C GLN A 202 6.26 2.81 0.19
N ASP A 203 7.12 1.96 -0.38
CA ASP A 203 7.74 0.83 0.31
C ASP A 203 9.21 1.13 0.57
N SER A 204 9.70 0.86 1.78
CA SER A 204 11.08 1.09 2.19
C SER A 204 11.60 -0.04 3.07
N ALA A 205 12.92 -0.30 2.97
CA ALA A 205 13.62 -1.30 3.77
C ALA A 205 14.70 -0.66 4.64
N GLY A 206 15.01 -1.30 5.77
CA GLY A 206 16.24 -1.01 6.48
C GLY A 206 17.46 -1.50 5.68
N ASP A 207 18.52 -0.72 5.66
CA ASP A 207 19.78 -1.01 4.99
C ASP A 207 20.93 -0.89 5.98
N PRO A 208 21.89 -1.84 6.03
CA PRO A 208 22.95 -1.84 7.03
C PRO A 208 23.88 -0.62 6.94
N ASN A 209 24.03 -0.01 5.76
CA ASN A 209 24.99 1.05 5.52
C ASN A 209 24.34 2.44 5.37
N HIS A 210 23.02 2.49 5.06
CA HIS A 210 22.34 3.72 4.67
C HIS A 210 21.11 4.04 5.52
N GLY A 211 20.83 3.26 6.58
CA GLY A 211 19.64 3.43 7.40
C GLY A 211 18.40 2.88 6.70
N ARG A 212 17.48 3.73 6.28
CA ARG A 212 16.28 3.30 5.55
C ARG A 212 16.33 3.79 4.10
N VAL A 213 16.08 2.87 3.16
CA VAL A 213 16.10 3.13 1.72
C VAL A 213 14.75 2.82 1.10
N ALA A 214 14.32 3.66 0.16
CA ALA A 214 13.10 3.46 -0.59
C ALA A 214 13.31 2.42 -1.70
N ILE A 215 12.25 1.64 -1.96
CA ILE A 215 12.24 0.57 -2.96
C ILE A 215 11.18 0.84 -4.01
N HIS A 216 9.98 1.23 -3.57
CA HIS A 216 8.90 1.67 -4.43
C HIS A 216 8.39 3.01 -3.94
N GLU A 217 8.20 3.95 -4.85
CA GLU A 217 7.50 5.20 -4.56
C GLU A 217 6.71 5.65 -5.78
N TYR A 218 5.44 5.89 -5.53
CA TYR A 218 4.52 6.52 -6.47
C TYR A 218 3.85 7.72 -5.81
N VAL A 219 3.69 8.78 -6.59
CA VAL A 219 2.75 9.87 -6.28
C VAL A 219 1.66 9.85 -7.33
N LEU A 220 0.41 9.94 -6.91
CA LEU A 220 -0.74 10.01 -7.77
C LEU A 220 -1.44 11.34 -7.58
N ARG A 221 -1.69 12.06 -8.68
CA ARG A 221 -2.59 13.20 -8.71
C ARG A 221 -3.80 12.81 -9.53
N ALA A 222 -4.98 13.06 -9.00
CA ALA A 222 -6.21 12.70 -9.67
C ALA A 222 -7.29 13.75 -9.41
N THR A 223 -8.29 13.76 -10.30
CA THR A 223 -9.51 14.56 -10.10
C THR A 223 -10.74 13.69 -10.31
N ALA A 224 -11.83 14.02 -9.63
CA ALA A 224 -13.10 13.34 -9.82
C ALA A 224 -14.27 14.34 -9.88
N ASP A 225 -15.33 13.94 -10.54
CA ASP A 225 -16.56 14.70 -10.63
C ASP A 225 -17.24 14.79 -9.25
N PRO A 226 -17.59 15.99 -8.78
CA PRO A 226 -18.12 16.17 -7.43
C PRO A 226 -19.54 15.60 -7.22
N LYS A 227 -20.28 15.31 -8.29
CA LYS A 227 -21.66 14.81 -8.23
C LYS A 227 -21.75 13.31 -8.43
N THR A 228 -20.98 12.79 -9.38
CA THR A 228 -21.02 11.36 -9.74
C THR A 228 -19.91 10.57 -9.10
N LEU A 229 -18.90 11.23 -8.51
CA LEU A 229 -17.68 10.61 -7.96
C LEU A 229 -16.91 9.79 -9.01
N THR A 230 -17.05 10.16 -10.28
CA THR A 230 -16.36 9.51 -11.39
C THR A 230 -14.96 10.08 -11.54
N LEU A 231 -13.96 9.23 -11.66
CA LEU A 231 -12.57 9.61 -11.89
C LEU A 231 -12.42 10.29 -13.25
N LEU A 232 -12.05 11.58 -13.25
CA LEU A 232 -11.88 12.41 -14.46
C LEU A 232 -10.46 12.34 -14.99
N THR A 233 -9.47 12.39 -14.09
CA THR A 233 -8.06 12.29 -14.43
C THR A 233 -7.31 11.45 -13.42
N VAL A 234 -6.23 10.80 -13.86
CA VAL A 234 -5.23 10.18 -12.99
C VAL A 234 -3.86 10.31 -13.64
N SER A 235 -2.91 10.83 -12.87
CA SER A 235 -1.53 11.04 -13.30
C SER A 235 -0.58 10.45 -12.25
N PRO A 236 -0.18 9.18 -12.40
CA PRO A 236 0.84 8.59 -11.55
C PRO A 236 2.23 9.08 -11.96
N GLU A 237 3.06 9.35 -10.97
CA GLU A 237 4.48 9.62 -11.09
C GLU A 237 5.25 8.48 -10.44
N ALA A 238 6.06 7.76 -11.24
CA ALA A 238 6.97 6.74 -10.73
C ALA A 238 8.27 7.40 -10.26
N ARG A 239 8.46 7.54 -8.95
CA ARG A 239 9.63 8.23 -8.38
C ARG A 239 10.78 7.29 -8.11
N ILE A 240 10.51 6.17 -7.44
CA ILE A 240 11.51 5.17 -7.06
C ILE A 240 10.96 3.80 -7.39
N LEU A 241 11.68 3.05 -8.21
CA LEU A 241 11.30 1.70 -8.60
C LEU A 241 12.53 0.80 -8.73
N PRO A 242 12.41 -0.50 -8.39
CA PRO A 242 13.56 -1.39 -8.32
C PRO A 242 14.10 -1.80 -9.70
N PHE A 243 13.24 -1.88 -10.72
CA PHE A 243 13.61 -2.38 -12.05
C PHE A 243 13.28 -1.36 -13.14
N ARG A 244 14.05 -1.43 -14.23
CA ARG A 244 13.95 -0.51 -15.37
C ARG A 244 12.61 -0.62 -16.13
N GLU A 245 11.94 -1.76 -16.05
CA GLU A 245 10.65 -2.02 -16.69
C GLU A 245 9.46 -1.43 -15.89
N CYS A 246 9.61 -1.30 -14.57
CA CYS A 246 8.54 -0.85 -13.68
C CYS A 246 7.91 0.51 -14.04
N PRO A 247 8.67 1.54 -14.49
CA PRO A 247 8.09 2.83 -14.83
C PRO A 247 7.05 2.79 -15.95
N SER A 248 7.07 1.77 -16.82
CA SER A 248 6.07 1.63 -17.89
C SER A 248 4.64 1.43 -17.40
N ALA A 249 4.46 1.00 -16.13
CA ALA A 249 3.14 0.86 -15.51
C ALA A 249 2.34 2.15 -15.44
N VAL A 250 2.98 3.33 -15.41
CA VAL A 250 2.26 4.60 -15.38
C VAL A 250 1.45 4.86 -16.65
N ASN A 251 1.89 4.30 -17.78
CA ASN A 251 1.23 4.48 -19.07
C ASN A 251 -0.12 3.75 -19.14
N THR A 252 -0.31 2.70 -18.36
CA THR A 252 -1.56 1.90 -18.36
C THR A 252 -2.59 2.43 -17.37
N ALA A 253 -2.22 3.32 -16.45
CA ALA A 253 -3.11 3.81 -15.41
C ALA A 253 -4.36 4.55 -15.94
N SER A 254 -4.27 5.17 -17.12
CA SER A 254 -5.40 5.90 -17.72
C SER A 254 -6.61 5.03 -18.03
N VAL A 255 -6.47 3.71 -18.10
CA VAL A 255 -7.59 2.79 -18.37
C VAL A 255 -8.67 2.82 -17.28
N VAL A 256 -8.37 3.34 -16.08
CA VAL A 256 -9.35 3.47 -14.99
C VAL A 256 -10.12 4.80 -15.02
N ILE A 257 -9.77 5.74 -15.90
CA ILE A 257 -10.53 7.00 -16.08
C ILE A 257 -11.96 6.67 -16.54
N GLY A 258 -12.94 7.38 -16.00
CA GLY A 258 -14.36 7.15 -16.21
C GLY A 258 -14.96 6.10 -15.27
N THR A 259 -14.18 5.50 -14.37
CA THR A 259 -14.68 4.59 -13.32
C THR A 259 -15.16 5.41 -12.12
N GLN A 260 -16.23 4.98 -11.46
CA GLN A 260 -16.61 5.53 -10.16
C GLN A 260 -15.56 5.16 -9.10
N LEU A 261 -15.28 6.08 -8.16
CA LEU A 261 -14.19 5.90 -7.20
C LEU A 261 -14.35 4.63 -6.36
N ASP A 262 -15.56 4.31 -5.91
CA ASP A 262 -15.87 3.11 -5.13
C ASP A 262 -15.70 1.79 -5.92
N GLU A 263 -15.78 1.85 -7.25
CA GLU A 263 -15.55 0.71 -8.14
C GLU A 263 -14.06 0.47 -8.48
N LEU A 264 -13.17 1.41 -8.13
CA LEU A 264 -11.75 1.31 -8.47
C LEU A 264 -11.08 0.04 -7.97
N ARG A 265 -11.49 -0.48 -6.81
CA ARG A 265 -10.95 -1.74 -6.28
C ARG A 265 -11.15 -2.91 -7.24
N THR A 266 -12.32 -3.00 -7.84
CA THR A 266 -12.68 -4.05 -8.80
C THR A 266 -12.09 -3.76 -10.19
N THR A 267 -12.25 -2.54 -10.68
CA THR A 267 -11.80 -2.14 -12.02
C THR A 267 -10.29 -2.30 -12.20
N VAL A 268 -9.49 -1.88 -11.21
CA VAL A 268 -8.03 -2.04 -11.24
C VAL A 268 -7.62 -3.51 -11.31
N LEU A 269 -8.27 -4.37 -10.52
CA LEU A 269 -7.97 -5.82 -10.55
C LEU A 269 -8.33 -6.47 -11.88
N GLN A 270 -9.35 -5.98 -12.57
CA GLN A 270 -9.79 -6.50 -13.87
C GLN A 270 -8.93 -5.99 -15.01
N ARG A 271 -8.61 -4.69 -15.03
CA ARG A 271 -7.97 -4.03 -16.17
C ARG A 271 -6.46 -3.95 -16.11
N LEU A 272 -5.87 -3.98 -14.89
CA LEU A 272 -4.44 -3.86 -14.65
C LEU A 272 -3.86 -5.13 -14.00
N ALA A 273 -4.41 -6.29 -14.36
CA ALA A 273 -3.98 -7.57 -13.84
C ALA A 273 -2.64 -7.99 -14.43
N ARG A 274 -1.81 -8.64 -13.62
CA ARG A 274 -0.55 -9.25 -14.06
C ARG A 274 0.39 -8.26 -14.77
N ALA A 275 0.94 -8.63 -15.93
CA ALA A 275 1.86 -7.80 -16.71
C ALA A 275 1.22 -6.55 -17.33
N GLU A 276 -0.11 -6.36 -17.23
CA GLU A 276 -0.78 -5.12 -17.63
C GLU A 276 -0.59 -3.99 -16.61
N GLY A 277 -0.13 -4.29 -15.40
CA GLY A 277 0.04 -3.31 -14.32
C GLY A 277 1.20 -3.61 -13.39
N CYS A 278 1.39 -2.72 -12.44
CA CYS A 278 2.32 -2.88 -11.33
C CYS A 278 1.53 -3.13 -10.04
N THR A 279 1.85 -4.17 -9.29
CA THR A 279 1.14 -4.50 -8.04
C THR A 279 1.10 -3.34 -7.06
N HIS A 280 2.17 -2.54 -6.97
CA HIS A 280 2.29 -1.38 -6.08
C HIS A 280 1.46 -0.18 -6.56
N LEU A 281 1.51 0.12 -7.86
CA LEU A 281 0.65 1.15 -8.45
C LEU A 281 -0.83 0.74 -8.36
N ASN A 282 -1.13 -0.54 -8.57
CA ASN A 282 -2.49 -1.06 -8.42
C ASN A 282 -3.00 -0.92 -6.98
N ASP A 283 -2.17 -1.18 -5.97
CA ASP A 283 -2.55 -0.97 -4.56
C ASP A 283 -2.80 0.53 -4.27
N ALA A 284 -2.01 1.43 -4.87
CA ALA A 284 -2.23 2.87 -4.74
C ALA A 284 -3.53 3.33 -5.44
N LEU A 285 -3.78 2.89 -6.68
CA LEU A 285 -5.00 3.23 -7.44
C LEU A 285 -6.26 2.69 -6.75
N ARG A 286 -6.22 1.46 -6.23
CA ARG A 286 -7.35 0.83 -5.53
C ARG A 286 -7.70 1.56 -4.24
N ALA A 287 -6.70 2.13 -3.57
CA ALA A 287 -6.90 2.88 -2.34
C ALA A 287 -7.68 4.19 -2.56
N LEU A 288 -7.75 4.71 -3.78
CA LEU A 288 -8.58 5.88 -4.09
C LEU A 288 -10.09 5.60 -3.92
N ALA A 289 -10.49 4.34 -3.79
CA ALA A 289 -11.86 3.97 -3.42
C ALA A 289 -12.26 4.42 -2.00
N GLU A 290 -11.32 4.86 -1.16
CA GLU A 290 -11.61 5.50 0.13
C GLU A 290 -12.10 6.94 0.00
N VAL A 291 -11.81 7.61 -1.11
CA VAL A 291 -12.09 9.04 -1.32
C VAL A 291 -13.54 9.43 -1.05
N PRO A 292 -14.57 8.67 -1.46
CA PRO A 292 -15.96 9.00 -1.14
C PRO A 292 -16.23 9.12 0.37
N ILE A 293 -15.64 8.24 1.17
CA ILE A 293 -15.80 8.25 2.63
C ILE A 293 -15.00 9.40 3.26
N LEU A 294 -13.78 9.65 2.79
CA LEU A 294 -12.98 10.79 3.23
C LEU A 294 -13.69 12.12 2.97
N LEU A 295 -14.37 12.26 1.81
CA LEU A 295 -15.19 13.44 1.49
C LEU A 295 -16.38 13.56 2.43
N ALA A 296 -17.09 12.47 2.73
CA ALA A 296 -18.21 12.50 3.67
C ALA A 296 -17.76 12.90 5.08
N GLN A 297 -16.59 12.44 5.52
CA GLN A 297 -15.98 12.83 6.81
C GLN A 297 -15.59 14.32 6.80
N LEU A 298 -15.02 14.81 5.69
CA LEU A 298 -14.68 16.23 5.52
C LEU A 298 -15.94 17.10 5.60
N ASP A 299 -16.98 16.76 4.84
CA ASP A 299 -18.24 17.51 4.80
C ASP A 299 -18.91 17.53 6.18
N ALA A 300 -18.91 16.41 6.91
CA ALA A 300 -19.42 16.33 8.28
C ALA A 300 -18.62 17.19 9.27
N ALA A 301 -17.30 17.18 9.18
CA ALA A 301 -16.44 17.99 10.05
C ALA A 301 -16.56 19.50 9.78
N LEU A 302 -16.84 19.90 8.54
CA LEU A 302 -17.08 21.30 8.17
C LEU A 302 -18.47 21.78 8.56
N ALA A 303 -19.48 20.90 8.61
CA ALA A 303 -20.84 21.25 9.03
C ALA A 303 -20.98 21.47 10.54
N THR A 304 -20.01 21.04 11.34
CA THR A 304 -20.01 21.15 12.82
C THR A 304 -19.38 22.48 13.33
N ARG A 305 -19.61 23.57 12.62
CA ARG A 305 -19.16 24.93 13.01
C ARG A 305 -20.12 25.60 14.01
#